data_6b923cf0c917b474f92c32a5c33a2842
#
_entry.id   6b923cf0c917b474f92c32a5c33a2842
#
_cell.length_a   1.000
_cell.length_b   1.000
_cell.length_c   1.000
_cell.angle_alpha   90.00
_cell.angle_beta   90.00
_cell.angle_gamma   90.00
#
_symmetry.space_group_name_H-M   'P 1'
#
loop_
_entity.id
_entity.type
_entity.pdbx_description
1 polymer ?
#
loop_
_entity_poly.entity_id
_entity_poly.type
_entity_poly.pdbx_seq_one_letter_code
_entity_poly.pdbx_strand_id
1 'polypeptide(L)'
;AVLYLPKVFDLPYGELLGLSSLGLVLFGLAALPAGWLGDRWSQIGMMVIFFIGVGVGSIIVGMAGGPDGLFIGLTLIGLFASIYHPVGIAWIVAWADKQGMTLGINGVFGNAGSAIAPVFVGLMIDFVTWRAAFIVPGALSILFGIGLLVVWKAGWIRDVTTDRTPTGAPDSSAFVRVFIVLTVTMACTGFVYTGLTNTMPKLMEMGLSAALAASYTEIGIFVGVISGLASFSSIFGGWMADRYSARSIYIVFWALQIPILFFVVSLSDVPLLVALLLVLSFMLAFAAAENMLVAQYTPFRWRALAYGAKFVLALSIGGLTVHLAGWLFDRNGDFAALFTMFGAAAIIAADAAFMLPGGRPKPVEAVGAD
;
A
#
# COMPACT_ATOMS: atom_id res chain seq x y z
N ALA A 1 -15.53 4.76 6.34
CA ALA A 1 -15.31 5.33 7.67
C ALA A 1 -14.96 6.82 7.58
N VAL A 2 -13.99 7.23 6.75
CA VAL A 2 -13.50 8.63 6.63
C VAL A 2 -14.56 9.66 6.26
N LEU A 3 -15.66 9.26 5.65
CA LEU A 3 -16.80 10.13 5.30
C LEU A 3 -17.82 10.26 6.43
N TYR A 4 -17.90 9.27 7.31
CA TYR A 4 -18.92 9.17 8.33
C TYR A 4 -18.44 9.64 9.71
N LEU A 5 -17.21 9.28 10.10
CA LEU A 5 -16.66 9.57 11.42
C LEU A 5 -16.52 11.09 11.72
N PRO A 6 -16.24 11.98 10.74
CA PRO A 6 -16.30 13.42 10.99
C PRO A 6 -17.64 13.87 11.56
N LYS A 7 -18.75 13.30 11.05
CA LYS A 7 -20.11 13.61 11.51
C LYS A 7 -20.42 13.03 12.89
N VAL A 8 -19.80 11.88 13.25
CA VAL A 8 -19.99 11.22 14.54
C VAL A 8 -19.30 11.96 15.69
N PHE A 9 -18.10 12.47 15.42
CA PHE A 9 -17.24 13.09 16.42
C PHE A 9 -17.19 14.61 16.35
N ASP A 10 -17.97 15.21 15.43
CA ASP A 10 -17.98 16.66 15.13
C ASP A 10 -16.57 17.21 14.88
N LEU A 11 -15.83 16.52 14.01
CA LEU A 11 -14.45 16.85 13.64
C LEU A 11 -14.37 17.35 12.19
N PRO A 12 -13.48 18.30 11.89
CA PRO A 12 -13.08 18.59 10.53
C PRO A 12 -12.55 17.32 9.82
N TYR A 13 -12.77 17.23 8.52
CA TYR A 13 -12.33 16.06 7.74
C TYR A 13 -10.81 15.83 7.83
N GLY A 14 -10.03 16.90 7.76
CA GLY A 14 -8.58 16.83 7.85
C GLY A 14 -8.08 16.44 9.22
N GLU A 15 -8.72 16.89 10.27
CA GLU A 15 -8.39 16.47 11.64
C GLU A 15 -8.59 14.97 11.80
N LEU A 16 -9.71 14.42 11.29
CA LEU A 16 -9.94 12.98 11.30
C LEU A 16 -8.85 12.22 10.53
N LEU A 17 -8.48 12.68 9.34
CA LEU A 17 -7.38 12.07 8.56
C LEU A 17 -6.06 12.14 9.34
N GLY A 18 -5.82 13.26 10.02
CA GLY A 18 -4.65 13.46 10.87
C GLY A 18 -4.49 12.39 11.95
N LEU A 19 -5.60 11.89 12.52
CA LEU A 19 -5.57 10.82 13.53
C LEU A 19 -4.98 9.50 13.00
N SER A 20 -5.05 9.23 11.70
CA SER A 20 -4.47 8.03 11.09
C SER A 20 -3.00 8.19 10.68
N SER A 21 -2.50 9.41 10.61
CA SER A 21 -1.19 9.72 10.01
C SER A 21 -0.03 9.05 10.76
N LEU A 22 -0.04 9.08 12.10
CA LEU A 22 1.00 8.43 12.88
C LEU A 22 1.01 6.90 12.67
N GLY A 23 -0.17 6.28 12.59
CA GLY A 23 -0.28 4.86 12.29
C GLY A 23 0.33 4.52 10.92
N LEU A 24 0.05 5.32 9.89
CA LEU A 24 0.63 5.13 8.56
C LEU A 24 2.14 5.35 8.53
N VAL A 25 2.66 6.34 9.26
CA VAL A 25 4.10 6.56 9.39
C VAL A 25 4.77 5.38 10.09
N LEU A 26 4.18 4.88 11.18
CA LEU A 26 4.70 3.71 11.92
C LEU A 26 4.59 2.44 11.08
N PHE A 27 3.57 2.29 10.22
CA PHE A 27 3.47 1.18 9.28
C PHE A 27 4.73 1.06 8.41
N GLY A 28 5.31 2.19 7.98
CA GLY A 28 6.58 2.21 7.26
C GLY A 28 7.79 2.04 8.17
N LEU A 29 7.96 2.92 9.16
CA LEU A 29 9.17 2.99 9.97
C LEU A 29 9.42 1.73 10.81
N ALA A 30 8.36 1.16 11.39
CA ALA A 30 8.47 -0.02 12.22
C ALA A 30 8.71 -1.32 11.43
N ALA A 31 8.61 -1.29 10.09
CA ALA A 31 8.88 -2.47 9.26
C ALA A 31 10.34 -2.95 9.37
N LEU A 32 11.32 -2.04 9.52
CA LEU A 32 12.72 -2.42 9.69
C LEU A 32 12.98 -3.14 11.01
N PRO A 33 12.62 -2.62 12.19
CA PRO A 33 12.79 -3.35 13.45
C PRO A 33 11.93 -4.63 13.50
N ALA A 34 10.75 -4.64 12.88
CA ALA A 34 9.90 -5.83 12.81
C ALA A 34 10.58 -6.95 12.01
N GLY A 35 11.16 -6.64 10.85
CA GLY A 35 11.92 -7.60 10.04
C GLY A 35 13.12 -8.14 10.79
N TRP A 36 13.91 -7.25 11.42
CA TRP A 36 15.06 -7.64 12.23
C TRP A 36 14.66 -8.58 13.39
N LEU A 37 13.55 -8.29 14.06
CA LEU A 37 13.07 -9.13 15.16
C LEU A 37 12.54 -10.47 14.64
N GLY A 38 11.87 -10.49 13.50
CA GLY A 38 11.40 -11.70 12.83
C GLY A 38 12.54 -12.66 12.49
N ASP A 39 13.67 -12.12 12.00
CA ASP A 39 14.86 -12.90 11.67
C ASP A 39 15.58 -13.46 12.92
N ARG A 40 15.53 -12.75 14.06
CA ARG A 40 16.25 -13.15 15.28
C ARG A 40 15.44 -13.97 16.27
N TRP A 41 14.13 -13.77 16.29
CA TRP A 41 13.28 -14.43 17.27
C TRP A 41 12.41 -15.51 16.63
N SER A 42 11.38 -15.13 15.89
CA SER A 42 10.43 -16.06 15.26
C SER A 42 9.56 -15.35 14.24
N GLN A 43 9.53 -15.83 13.01
CA GLN A 43 8.65 -15.31 11.98
C GLN A 43 7.18 -15.60 12.33
N ILE A 44 6.88 -16.80 12.80
CA ILE A 44 5.52 -17.19 13.21
C ILE A 44 5.08 -16.39 14.43
N GLY A 45 5.95 -16.24 15.45
CA GLY A 45 5.67 -15.43 16.63
C GLY A 45 5.35 -13.99 16.28
N MET A 46 6.08 -13.38 15.36
CA MET A 46 5.80 -12.04 14.85
C MET A 46 4.47 -11.97 14.11
N MET A 47 4.10 -12.99 13.32
CA MET A 47 2.80 -13.05 12.66
C MET A 47 1.64 -13.20 13.65
N VAL A 48 1.81 -13.91 14.74
CA VAL A 48 0.84 -13.95 15.86
C VAL A 48 0.65 -12.57 16.45
N ILE A 49 1.76 -11.85 16.72
CA ILE A 49 1.71 -10.46 17.24
C ILE A 49 1.03 -9.54 16.24
N PHE A 50 1.30 -9.68 14.93
CA PHE A 50 0.62 -8.94 13.86
C PHE A 50 -0.90 -9.09 13.94
N PHE A 51 -1.41 -10.33 13.91
CA PHE A 51 -2.85 -10.58 13.90
C PHE A 51 -3.54 -10.09 15.18
N ILE A 52 -2.96 -10.39 16.34
CA ILE A 52 -3.53 -9.97 17.64
C ILE A 52 -3.45 -8.46 17.79
N GLY A 53 -2.31 -7.84 17.46
CA GLY A 53 -2.09 -6.41 17.63
C GLY A 53 -2.98 -5.57 16.70
N VAL A 54 -3.08 -5.94 15.42
CA VAL A 54 -4.00 -5.29 14.47
C VAL A 54 -5.44 -5.45 14.93
N GLY A 55 -5.81 -6.66 15.38
CA GLY A 55 -7.16 -6.94 15.88
C GLY A 55 -7.52 -6.13 17.12
N VAL A 56 -6.62 -6.04 18.09
CA VAL A 56 -6.81 -5.21 19.30
C VAL A 56 -6.92 -3.74 18.94
N GLY A 57 -6.02 -3.21 18.10
CA GLY A 57 -6.09 -1.84 17.61
C GLY A 57 -7.43 -1.54 16.92
N SER A 58 -7.91 -2.47 16.09
CA SER A 58 -9.19 -2.33 15.39
C SER A 58 -10.38 -2.31 16.35
N ILE A 59 -10.39 -3.18 17.37
CA ILE A 59 -11.43 -3.17 18.42
C ILE A 59 -11.40 -1.85 19.20
N ILE A 60 -10.23 -1.33 19.56
CA ILE A 60 -10.09 -0.04 20.23
C ILE A 60 -10.72 1.07 19.38
N VAL A 61 -10.46 1.11 18.06
CA VAL A 61 -11.14 2.05 17.15
C VAL A 61 -12.65 1.88 17.22
N GLY A 62 -13.15 0.66 17.09
CA GLY A 62 -14.59 0.38 17.12
C GLY A 62 -15.27 0.71 18.46
N MET A 63 -14.53 0.71 19.56
CA MET A 63 -15.01 1.07 20.90
C MET A 63 -14.75 2.54 21.26
N ALA A 64 -14.11 3.30 20.37
CA ALA A 64 -13.76 4.69 20.66
C ALA A 64 -14.99 5.55 20.99
N GLY A 65 -14.89 6.29 22.09
CA GLY A 65 -15.88 7.30 22.48
C GLY A 65 -15.49 8.72 22.07
N GLY A 66 -14.29 8.91 21.50
CA GLY A 66 -13.76 10.20 21.09
C GLY A 66 -12.51 10.07 20.21
N PRO A 67 -11.93 11.21 19.77
CA PRO A 67 -10.76 11.25 18.89
C PRO A 67 -9.54 10.50 19.44
N ASP A 68 -9.29 10.56 20.75
CA ASP A 68 -8.14 9.90 21.40
C ASP A 68 -8.18 8.38 21.20
N GLY A 69 -9.37 7.77 21.34
CA GLY A 69 -9.56 6.34 21.10
C GLY A 69 -9.31 5.96 19.65
N LEU A 70 -9.74 6.80 18.69
CA LEU A 70 -9.43 6.61 17.28
C LEU A 70 -7.93 6.71 17.04
N PHE A 71 -7.27 7.75 17.57
CA PHE A 71 -5.84 7.96 17.41
C PHE A 71 -5.02 6.77 17.95
N ILE A 72 -5.31 6.32 19.17
CA ILE A 72 -4.61 5.18 19.77
C ILE A 72 -4.83 3.92 18.95
N GLY A 73 -6.08 3.60 18.60
CA GLY A 73 -6.39 2.38 17.86
C GLY A 73 -5.78 2.37 16.45
N LEU A 74 -5.88 3.48 15.71
CA LEU A 74 -5.28 3.61 14.37
C LEU A 74 -3.75 3.55 14.42
N THR A 75 -3.14 4.14 15.45
CA THR A 75 -1.69 4.08 15.68
C THR A 75 -1.24 2.63 15.93
N LEU A 76 -1.96 1.89 16.77
CA LEU A 76 -1.68 0.47 17.04
C LEU A 76 -1.86 -0.39 15.79
N ILE A 77 -2.92 -0.17 15.00
CA ILE A 77 -3.10 -0.85 13.71
C ILE A 77 -1.87 -0.65 12.83
N GLY A 78 -1.42 0.59 12.63
CA GLY A 78 -0.25 0.88 11.81
C GLY A 78 1.03 0.23 12.33
N LEU A 79 1.27 0.35 13.65
CA LEU A 79 2.44 -0.25 14.30
C LEU A 79 2.51 -1.78 14.08
N PHE A 80 1.42 -2.49 14.35
CA PHE A 80 1.41 -3.95 14.19
C PHE A 80 1.30 -4.40 12.73
N ALA A 81 0.64 -3.62 11.86
CA ALA A 81 0.58 -3.91 10.43
C ALA A 81 1.97 -3.86 9.76
N SER A 82 2.91 -3.09 10.29
CA SER A 82 4.30 -3.02 9.81
C SER A 82 5.02 -4.38 9.75
N ILE A 83 4.56 -5.34 10.54
CA ILE A 83 5.17 -6.67 10.64
C ILE A 83 4.96 -7.50 9.37
N TYR A 84 3.81 -7.36 8.71
CA TYR A 84 3.41 -8.26 7.64
C TYR A 84 4.37 -8.28 6.45
N HIS A 85 4.75 -7.13 5.93
CA HIS A 85 5.57 -7.08 4.72
C HIS A 85 6.97 -7.68 4.88
N PRO A 86 7.75 -7.32 5.91
CA PRO A 86 9.09 -7.91 6.05
C PRO A 86 9.06 -9.35 6.56
N VAL A 87 8.15 -9.69 7.46
CA VAL A 87 8.13 -10.99 8.13
C VAL A 87 7.24 -11.99 7.42
N GLY A 88 5.98 -11.60 7.10
CA GLY A 88 5.00 -12.50 6.51
C GLY A 88 5.40 -12.94 5.11
N ILE A 89 5.88 -12.02 4.27
CA ILE A 89 6.37 -12.34 2.93
C ILE A 89 7.61 -13.24 3.00
N ALA A 90 8.55 -12.94 3.90
CA ALA A 90 9.75 -13.77 4.08
C ALA A 90 9.38 -15.18 4.54
N TRP A 91 8.43 -15.31 5.45
CA TRP A 91 7.93 -16.60 5.94
C TRP A 91 7.25 -17.40 4.84
N ILE A 92 6.35 -16.78 4.06
CA ILE A 92 5.66 -17.42 2.92
C ILE A 92 6.68 -17.94 1.90
N VAL A 93 7.66 -17.13 1.55
CA VAL A 93 8.71 -17.49 0.56
C VAL A 93 9.60 -18.62 1.07
N ALA A 94 9.87 -18.69 2.37
CA ALA A 94 10.70 -19.74 2.98
C ALA A 94 10.05 -21.14 2.87
N TRP A 95 8.71 -21.20 2.85
CA TRP A 95 7.95 -22.47 2.73
C TRP A 95 7.55 -22.81 1.29
N ALA A 96 7.76 -21.91 0.34
CA ALA A 96 7.25 -22.07 -1.00
C ALA A 96 8.19 -22.83 -1.92
N ASP A 97 7.75 -23.95 -2.51
CA ASP A 97 8.46 -24.63 -3.59
C ASP A 97 8.49 -23.76 -4.87
N LYS A 98 7.40 -23.04 -5.13
CA LYS A 98 7.27 -22.13 -6.28
C LYS A 98 7.03 -20.69 -5.79
N GLN A 99 8.12 -20.02 -5.43
CA GLN A 99 8.07 -18.70 -4.78
C GLN A 99 7.27 -17.66 -5.59
N GLY A 100 7.45 -17.59 -6.90
CA GLY A 100 6.72 -16.65 -7.77
C GLY A 100 5.20 -16.86 -7.74
N MET A 101 4.74 -18.11 -7.86
CA MET A 101 3.31 -18.45 -7.78
C MET A 101 2.74 -18.09 -6.41
N THR A 102 3.46 -18.41 -5.34
CA THR A 102 3.00 -18.18 -3.96
C THR A 102 2.90 -16.69 -3.65
N LEU A 103 3.86 -15.88 -4.10
CA LEU A 103 3.80 -14.43 -3.99
C LEU A 103 2.67 -13.83 -4.85
N GLY A 104 2.42 -14.40 -6.03
CA GLY A 104 1.29 -14.02 -6.89
C GLY A 104 -0.04 -14.23 -6.19
N ILE A 105 -0.26 -15.43 -5.60
CA ILE A 105 -1.47 -15.75 -4.83
C ILE A 105 -1.61 -14.79 -3.63
N ASN A 106 -0.54 -14.56 -2.88
CA ASN A 106 -0.54 -13.62 -1.76
C ASN A 106 -0.93 -12.20 -2.21
N GLY A 107 -0.43 -11.75 -3.35
CA GLY A 107 -0.78 -10.45 -3.95
C GLY A 107 -2.26 -10.35 -4.32
N VAL A 108 -2.86 -11.41 -4.86
CA VAL A 108 -4.31 -11.46 -5.16
C VAL A 108 -5.14 -11.26 -3.91
N PHE A 109 -4.81 -11.95 -2.81
CA PHE A 109 -5.53 -11.76 -1.54
C PHE A 109 -5.33 -10.35 -0.95
N GLY A 110 -4.13 -9.77 -1.05
CA GLY A 110 -3.89 -8.39 -0.65
C GLY A 110 -4.73 -7.38 -1.43
N ASN A 111 -4.76 -7.52 -2.75
CA ASN A 111 -5.56 -6.66 -3.62
C ASN A 111 -7.08 -6.88 -3.41
N ALA A 112 -7.52 -8.12 -3.20
CA ALA A 112 -8.91 -8.44 -2.89
C ALA A 112 -9.35 -7.75 -1.59
N GLY A 113 -8.49 -7.72 -0.56
CA GLY A 113 -8.76 -6.97 0.67
C GLY A 113 -9.00 -5.49 0.41
N SER A 114 -8.17 -4.86 -0.43
CA SER A 114 -8.33 -3.44 -0.80
C SER A 114 -9.62 -3.16 -1.59
N ALA A 115 -10.11 -4.13 -2.36
CA ALA A 115 -11.36 -3.99 -3.10
C ALA A 115 -12.60 -4.25 -2.21
N ILE A 116 -12.54 -5.24 -1.32
CA ILE A 116 -13.67 -5.65 -0.48
C ILE A 116 -13.88 -4.72 0.71
N ALA A 117 -12.79 -4.21 1.31
CA ALA A 117 -12.87 -3.41 2.53
C ALA A 117 -13.76 -2.16 2.41
N PRO A 118 -13.70 -1.34 1.34
CA PRO A 118 -14.59 -0.18 1.20
C PRO A 118 -16.06 -0.54 1.12
N VAL A 119 -16.40 -1.63 0.43
CA VAL A 119 -17.78 -2.17 0.32
C VAL A 119 -18.27 -2.63 1.69
N PHE A 120 -17.46 -3.43 2.39
CA PHE A 120 -17.78 -3.92 3.73
C PHE A 120 -18.01 -2.76 4.72
N VAL A 121 -17.13 -1.76 4.70
CA VAL A 121 -17.26 -0.57 5.57
C VAL A 121 -18.53 0.21 5.25
N GLY A 122 -18.86 0.41 3.95
CA GLY A 122 -20.10 1.05 3.53
C GLY A 122 -21.32 0.33 4.06
N LEU A 123 -21.40 -1.00 3.85
CA LEU A 123 -22.50 -1.84 4.34
C LEU A 123 -22.64 -1.77 5.87
N MET A 124 -21.52 -1.81 6.60
CA MET A 124 -21.58 -1.71 8.07
C MET A 124 -22.09 -0.34 8.53
N ILE A 125 -21.71 0.73 7.86
CA ILE A 125 -22.18 2.09 8.20
C ILE A 125 -23.67 2.26 7.92
N ASP A 126 -24.13 1.81 6.75
CA ASP A 126 -25.49 2.05 6.30
C ASP A 126 -26.51 1.11 6.97
N PHE A 127 -26.14 -0.15 7.28
CA PHE A 127 -27.12 -1.16 7.72
C PHE A 127 -26.91 -1.68 9.16
N VAL A 128 -25.75 -1.44 9.79
CA VAL A 128 -25.45 -1.95 11.13
C VAL A 128 -24.98 -0.81 12.05
N THR A 129 -23.68 -0.54 12.04
CA THR A 129 -23.04 0.57 12.76
C THR A 129 -21.60 0.72 12.28
N TRP A 130 -21.08 1.94 12.25
CA TRP A 130 -19.67 2.19 11.93
C TRP A 130 -18.70 1.42 12.85
N ARG A 131 -19.10 1.14 14.09
CA ARG A 131 -18.30 0.37 15.06
C ARG A 131 -18.06 -1.06 14.58
N ALA A 132 -19.07 -1.68 13.97
CA ALA A 132 -18.97 -3.03 13.42
C ALA A 132 -17.93 -3.13 12.28
N ALA A 133 -17.72 -2.04 11.53
CA ALA A 133 -16.70 -1.97 10.49
C ALA A 133 -15.27 -2.19 11.02
N PHE A 134 -15.05 -1.98 12.30
CA PHE A 134 -13.76 -2.19 12.97
C PHE A 134 -13.77 -3.40 13.90
N ILE A 135 -14.85 -3.60 14.68
CA ILE A 135 -14.92 -4.69 15.66
C ILE A 135 -14.94 -6.06 14.96
N VAL A 136 -15.72 -6.22 13.89
CA VAL A 136 -15.84 -7.52 13.20
C VAL A 136 -14.50 -7.98 12.61
N PRO A 137 -13.80 -7.19 11.76
CA PRO A 137 -12.50 -7.61 11.25
C PRO A 137 -11.45 -7.70 12.36
N GLY A 138 -11.55 -6.86 13.41
CA GLY A 138 -10.67 -6.94 14.57
C GLY A 138 -10.78 -8.26 15.31
N ALA A 139 -12.01 -8.71 15.59
CA ALA A 139 -12.27 -10.00 16.23
C ALA A 139 -11.80 -11.17 15.37
N LEU A 140 -12.07 -11.13 14.06
CA LEU A 140 -11.57 -12.14 13.11
C LEU A 140 -10.04 -12.19 13.10
N SER A 141 -9.36 -11.04 13.10
CA SER A 141 -7.91 -10.97 13.14
C SER A 141 -7.37 -11.64 14.42
N ILE A 142 -7.95 -11.36 15.59
CA ILE A 142 -7.55 -12.00 16.84
C ILE A 142 -7.78 -13.52 16.78
N LEU A 143 -8.91 -13.97 16.24
CA LEU A 143 -9.20 -15.41 16.09
C LEU A 143 -8.15 -16.09 15.19
N PHE A 144 -7.76 -15.46 14.08
CA PHE A 144 -6.67 -15.96 13.23
C PHE A 144 -5.33 -15.99 13.99
N GLY A 145 -5.02 -14.96 14.76
CA GLY A 145 -3.80 -14.92 15.59
C GLY A 145 -3.75 -16.03 16.64
N ILE A 146 -4.87 -16.25 17.33
CA ILE A 146 -5.00 -17.34 18.30
C ILE A 146 -4.89 -18.72 17.60
N GLY A 147 -5.59 -18.89 16.46
CA GLY A 147 -5.50 -20.11 15.65
C GLY A 147 -4.08 -20.40 15.21
N LEU A 148 -3.34 -19.39 14.73
CA LEU A 148 -1.93 -19.51 14.35
C LEU A 148 -1.05 -19.89 15.55
N LEU A 149 -1.29 -19.28 16.71
CA LEU A 149 -0.59 -19.60 17.97
C LEU A 149 -0.81 -21.07 18.38
N VAL A 150 -2.05 -21.55 18.30
CA VAL A 150 -2.39 -22.95 18.63
C VAL A 150 -1.68 -23.91 17.68
N VAL A 151 -1.76 -23.67 16.37
CA VAL A 151 -1.11 -24.52 15.36
C VAL A 151 0.41 -24.52 15.52
N TRP A 152 1.00 -23.38 15.85
CA TRP A 152 2.43 -23.26 16.14
C TRP A 152 2.83 -24.04 17.41
N LYS A 153 2.08 -23.84 18.51
CA LYS A 153 2.35 -24.57 19.78
C LYS A 153 2.09 -26.06 19.69
N ALA A 154 1.16 -26.49 18.83
CA ALA A 154 0.95 -27.91 18.52
C ALA A 154 2.06 -28.55 17.68
N GLY A 155 3.02 -27.74 17.18
CA GLY A 155 4.15 -28.20 16.37
C GLY A 155 3.82 -28.54 14.92
N TRP A 156 2.64 -28.15 14.42
CA TRP A 156 2.20 -28.39 13.03
C TRP A 156 2.94 -27.47 12.04
N ILE A 157 3.38 -26.31 12.49
CA ILE A 157 4.21 -25.38 11.72
C ILE A 157 5.45 -25.01 12.56
N ARG A 158 6.55 -24.72 11.88
CA ARG A 158 7.83 -24.37 12.52
C ARG A 158 8.46 -23.18 11.82
N ASP A 159 9.27 -22.42 12.54
CA ASP A 159 10.12 -21.39 11.94
C ASP A 159 11.16 -22.04 11.01
N VAL A 160 11.40 -21.39 9.87
CA VAL A 160 12.43 -21.82 8.93
C VAL A 160 13.64 -20.91 9.09
N THR A 161 14.74 -21.48 9.55
CA THR A 161 16.05 -20.80 9.53
C THR A 161 16.62 -20.88 8.12
N THR A 162 16.62 -19.77 7.40
CA THR A 162 17.26 -19.67 6.09
C THR A 162 18.71 -19.20 6.28
N ASP A 163 19.66 -20.12 6.14
CA ASP A 163 21.07 -19.77 5.95
C ASP A 163 21.24 -19.10 4.58
N ARG A 164 21.17 -17.78 4.55
CA ARG A 164 21.38 -16.99 3.33
C ARG A 164 22.84 -16.61 3.23
N THR A 165 23.62 -17.40 2.49
CA THR A 165 24.98 -17.02 2.07
C THR A 165 24.91 -15.95 0.97
N PRO A 166 25.56 -14.79 1.17
CA PRO A 166 25.59 -13.73 0.16
C PRO A 166 26.54 -14.08 -0.98
N THR A 167 26.07 -14.10 -2.23
CA THR A 167 26.92 -14.28 -3.42
C THR A 167 26.93 -13.01 -4.29
N GLY A 168 28.14 -12.56 -4.66
CA GLY A 168 28.42 -11.61 -5.73
C GLY A 168 28.42 -10.11 -5.36
N ALA A 169 29.48 -9.39 -5.75
CA ALA A 169 29.58 -7.93 -5.69
C ALA A 169 29.16 -7.31 -7.03
N PRO A 170 28.35 -6.23 -7.04
CA PRO A 170 27.98 -5.54 -8.27
C PRO A 170 28.90 -4.35 -8.56
N ASP A 171 28.74 -3.84 -9.77
CA ASP A 171 29.35 -2.58 -10.24
C ASP A 171 28.82 -1.40 -9.43
N SER A 172 29.69 -0.73 -8.67
CA SER A 172 29.30 0.21 -7.63
C SER A 172 28.68 1.53 -8.16
N SER A 173 29.03 1.96 -9.36
CA SER A 173 28.61 3.26 -9.90
C SER A 173 27.17 3.26 -10.44
N ALA A 174 26.76 2.19 -11.13
CA ALA A 174 25.39 2.03 -11.62
C ALA A 174 24.40 1.83 -10.46
N PHE A 175 24.81 1.14 -9.40
CA PHE A 175 23.99 0.93 -8.21
C PHE A 175 23.61 2.23 -7.52
N VAL A 176 24.56 3.11 -7.23
CA VAL A 176 24.29 4.39 -6.51
C VAL A 176 23.32 5.25 -7.31
N ARG A 177 23.52 5.38 -8.62
CA ARG A 177 22.63 6.16 -9.50
C ARG A 177 21.20 5.59 -9.49
N VAL A 178 21.05 4.28 -9.69
CA VAL A 178 19.74 3.63 -9.69
C VAL A 178 19.08 3.73 -8.32
N PHE A 179 19.83 3.56 -7.23
CA PHE A 179 19.31 3.69 -5.88
C PHE A 179 18.75 5.08 -5.59
N ILE A 180 19.46 6.15 -5.97
CA ILE A 180 18.98 7.54 -5.79
C ILE A 180 17.70 7.77 -6.60
N VAL A 181 17.68 7.37 -7.89
CA VAL A 181 16.50 7.54 -8.74
C VAL A 181 15.30 6.78 -8.17
N LEU A 182 15.48 5.52 -7.80
CA LEU A 182 14.41 4.73 -7.20
C LEU A 182 13.94 5.28 -5.86
N THR A 183 14.84 5.85 -5.05
CA THR A 183 14.44 6.53 -3.79
C THR A 183 13.49 7.70 -4.06
N VAL A 184 13.83 8.55 -5.04
CA VAL A 184 12.97 9.69 -5.43
C VAL A 184 11.63 9.22 -5.97
N THR A 185 11.66 8.27 -6.91
CA THR A 185 10.42 7.79 -7.55
C THR A 185 9.51 7.03 -6.59
N MET A 186 10.08 6.25 -5.65
CA MET A 186 9.33 5.57 -4.59
C MET A 186 8.71 6.55 -3.59
N ALA A 187 9.42 7.65 -3.28
CA ALA A 187 8.85 8.73 -2.50
C ALA A 187 7.63 9.36 -3.20
N CYS A 188 7.76 9.64 -4.50
CA CYS A 188 6.64 10.13 -5.31
C CYS A 188 5.49 9.11 -5.38
N THR A 189 5.80 7.81 -5.54
CA THR A 189 4.80 6.73 -5.51
C THR A 189 4.04 6.72 -4.20
N GLY A 190 4.72 6.75 -3.06
CA GLY A 190 4.10 6.78 -1.74
C GLY A 190 3.22 8.02 -1.55
N PHE A 191 3.72 9.18 -1.98
CA PHE A 191 3.00 10.45 -1.94
C PHE A 191 1.71 10.40 -2.75
N VAL A 192 1.77 10.01 -4.03
CA VAL A 192 0.60 9.99 -4.92
C VAL A 192 -0.36 8.85 -4.56
N TYR A 193 0.15 7.61 -4.41
CA TYR A 193 -0.69 6.43 -4.17
C TYR A 193 -1.48 6.52 -2.87
N THR A 194 -0.79 6.81 -1.76
CA THR A 194 -1.46 6.88 -0.45
C THR A 194 -2.38 8.09 -0.37
N GLY A 195 -1.97 9.23 -0.91
CA GLY A 195 -2.82 10.40 -0.96
C GLY A 195 -4.08 10.16 -1.81
N LEU A 196 -3.94 9.61 -3.01
CA LEU A 196 -5.05 9.28 -3.89
C LEU A 196 -6.03 8.31 -3.22
N THR A 197 -5.54 7.18 -2.72
CA THR A 197 -6.41 6.13 -2.16
C THR A 197 -7.16 6.57 -0.90
N ASN A 198 -6.55 7.42 -0.07
CA ASN A 198 -7.20 7.93 1.14
C ASN A 198 -8.17 9.09 0.86
N THR A 199 -7.94 9.90 -0.19
CA THR A 199 -8.84 11.00 -0.56
C THR A 199 -9.93 10.58 -1.54
N MET A 200 -9.76 9.46 -2.25
CA MET A 200 -10.71 8.96 -3.26
C MET A 200 -12.16 8.90 -2.78
N PRO A 201 -12.50 8.37 -1.58
CA PRO A 201 -13.89 8.34 -1.13
C PRO A 201 -14.49 9.76 -1.01
N LYS A 202 -13.72 10.72 -0.49
CA LYS A 202 -14.17 12.11 -0.33
C LYS A 202 -14.30 12.82 -1.66
N LEU A 203 -13.38 12.58 -2.58
CA LEU A 203 -13.45 13.12 -3.94
C LEU A 203 -14.70 12.59 -4.67
N MET A 204 -15.06 11.31 -4.48
CA MET A 204 -16.29 10.74 -5.00
C MET A 204 -17.54 11.33 -4.34
N GLU A 205 -17.55 11.50 -3.00
CA GLU A 205 -18.67 12.17 -2.31
C GLU A 205 -18.95 13.57 -2.86
N MET A 206 -17.90 14.29 -3.26
CA MET A 206 -18.01 15.65 -3.79
C MET A 206 -18.35 15.69 -5.29
N GLY A 207 -17.84 14.73 -6.07
CA GLY A 207 -17.90 14.77 -7.53
C GLY A 207 -18.98 13.89 -8.15
N LEU A 208 -19.61 12.97 -7.39
CA LEU A 208 -20.68 12.13 -7.89
C LEU A 208 -22.06 12.74 -7.60
N SER A 209 -22.93 12.69 -8.58
CA SER A 209 -24.33 13.09 -8.40
C SER A 209 -25.07 12.09 -7.49
N ALA A 210 -26.13 12.55 -6.84
CA ALA A 210 -26.98 11.69 -6.01
C ALA A 210 -27.63 10.52 -6.78
N ALA A 211 -27.69 10.62 -8.12
CA ALA A 211 -28.17 9.55 -8.98
C ALA A 211 -27.18 8.37 -9.06
N LEU A 212 -25.88 8.63 -8.84
CA LEU A 212 -24.83 7.61 -8.88
C LEU A 212 -24.42 7.14 -7.48
N ALA A 213 -24.37 8.04 -6.50
CA ALA A 213 -23.93 7.68 -5.16
C ALA A 213 -24.70 8.49 -4.08
N ALA A 214 -25.76 7.90 -3.56
CA ALA A 214 -26.58 8.46 -2.48
C ALA A 214 -26.23 7.92 -1.08
N SER A 215 -25.41 6.86 -0.99
CA SER A 215 -25.08 6.15 0.24
C SER A 215 -23.58 5.87 0.39
N TYR A 216 -23.14 5.60 1.61
CA TYR A 216 -21.75 5.17 1.88
C TYR A 216 -21.43 3.82 1.25
N THR A 217 -22.41 2.94 1.13
CA THR A 217 -22.29 1.65 0.44
C THR A 217 -21.98 1.84 -1.04
N GLU A 218 -22.70 2.73 -1.73
CA GLU A 218 -22.48 2.99 -3.15
C GLU A 218 -21.10 3.58 -3.42
N ILE A 219 -20.67 4.56 -2.62
CA ILE A 219 -19.29 5.08 -2.69
C ILE A 219 -18.28 3.95 -2.43
N GLY A 220 -18.54 3.11 -1.43
CA GLY A 220 -17.73 1.94 -1.11
C GLY A 220 -17.63 0.97 -2.29
N ILE A 221 -18.74 0.71 -3.00
CA ILE A 221 -18.77 -0.14 -4.20
C ILE A 221 -17.91 0.47 -5.31
N PHE A 222 -18.04 1.77 -5.61
CA PHE A 222 -17.21 2.41 -6.63
C PHE A 222 -15.71 2.35 -6.29
N VAL A 223 -15.34 2.64 -5.05
CA VAL A 223 -13.93 2.51 -4.59
C VAL A 223 -13.46 1.06 -4.73
N GLY A 224 -14.29 0.10 -4.32
CA GLY A 224 -13.99 -1.33 -4.40
C GLY A 224 -13.85 -1.81 -5.84
N VAL A 225 -14.77 -1.44 -6.73
CA VAL A 225 -14.73 -1.79 -8.16
C VAL A 225 -13.50 -1.18 -8.84
N ILE A 226 -13.21 0.10 -8.61
CA ILE A 226 -12.02 0.76 -9.17
C ILE A 226 -10.75 0.07 -8.67
N SER A 227 -10.63 -0.20 -7.37
CA SER A 227 -9.47 -0.88 -6.79
C SER A 227 -9.32 -2.31 -7.33
N GLY A 228 -10.43 -3.04 -7.45
CA GLY A 228 -10.46 -4.38 -8.01
C GLY A 228 -10.03 -4.40 -9.49
N LEU A 229 -10.63 -3.56 -10.33
CA LEU A 229 -10.29 -3.48 -11.75
C LEU A 229 -8.84 -3.01 -11.96
N ALA A 230 -8.41 -1.99 -11.23
CA ALA A 230 -7.03 -1.51 -11.29
C ALA A 230 -6.01 -2.59 -10.90
N SER A 231 -6.36 -3.52 -10.01
CA SER A 231 -5.47 -4.60 -9.61
C SER A 231 -5.07 -5.53 -10.76
N PHE A 232 -5.94 -5.71 -11.77
CA PHE A 232 -5.59 -6.48 -12.98
C PHE A 232 -4.50 -5.80 -13.81
N SER A 233 -4.33 -4.49 -13.69
CA SER A 233 -3.25 -3.76 -14.37
C SER A 233 -1.86 -4.19 -13.91
N SER A 234 -1.71 -4.77 -12.72
CA SER A 234 -0.45 -5.36 -12.25
C SER A 234 -0.02 -6.54 -13.13
N ILE A 235 -0.97 -7.35 -13.61
CA ILE A 235 -0.71 -8.49 -14.51
C ILE A 235 -0.24 -7.96 -15.87
N PHE A 236 -0.92 -6.95 -16.39
CA PHE A 236 -0.55 -6.29 -17.63
C PHE A 236 0.82 -5.62 -17.54
N GLY A 237 1.07 -4.92 -16.43
CA GLY A 237 2.37 -4.30 -16.14
C GLY A 237 3.51 -5.33 -16.04
N GLY A 238 3.28 -6.47 -15.40
CA GLY A 238 4.22 -7.58 -15.35
C GLY A 238 4.53 -8.14 -16.74
N TRP A 239 3.48 -8.41 -17.54
CA TRP A 239 3.64 -8.86 -18.92
C TRP A 239 4.43 -7.87 -19.80
N MET A 240 4.19 -6.57 -19.61
CA MET A 240 4.98 -5.54 -20.29
C MET A 240 6.43 -5.54 -19.83
N ALA A 241 6.67 -5.67 -18.52
CA ALA A 241 8.01 -5.64 -17.93
C ALA A 241 8.90 -6.79 -18.42
N ASP A 242 8.30 -7.95 -18.78
CA ASP A 242 9.04 -9.07 -19.39
C ASP A 242 9.44 -8.81 -20.86
N ARG A 243 8.74 -7.91 -21.56
CA ARG A 243 8.91 -7.67 -23.02
C ARG A 243 9.61 -6.39 -23.36
N TYR A 244 9.41 -5.36 -22.57
CA TYR A 244 9.92 -4.02 -22.81
C TYR A 244 10.92 -3.61 -21.72
N SER A 245 11.66 -2.54 -21.97
CA SER A 245 12.55 -1.95 -20.98
C SER A 245 11.76 -1.46 -19.76
N ALA A 246 12.15 -1.90 -18.57
CA ALA A 246 11.51 -1.46 -17.32
C ALA A 246 11.55 0.08 -17.17
N ARG A 247 12.65 0.72 -17.62
CA ARG A 247 12.76 2.18 -17.71
C ARG A 247 11.65 2.80 -18.55
N SER A 248 11.44 2.28 -19.77
CA SER A 248 10.44 2.84 -20.70
C SER A 248 9.01 2.71 -20.14
N ILE A 249 8.69 1.55 -19.56
CA ILE A 249 7.39 1.32 -18.91
C ILE A 249 7.18 2.33 -17.79
N TYR A 250 8.19 2.51 -16.94
CA TYR A 250 8.14 3.40 -15.79
C TYR A 250 7.89 4.85 -16.23
N ILE A 251 8.65 5.34 -17.23
CA ILE A 251 8.47 6.69 -17.79
C ILE A 251 7.07 6.86 -18.38
N VAL A 252 6.62 5.91 -19.21
CA VAL A 252 5.33 6.01 -19.91
C VAL A 252 4.18 6.07 -18.91
N PHE A 253 4.14 5.18 -17.93
CA PHE A 253 3.04 5.17 -16.97
C PHE A 253 3.05 6.37 -16.02
N TRP A 254 4.23 6.91 -15.67
CA TRP A 254 4.29 8.19 -14.95
C TRP A 254 3.78 9.34 -15.81
N ALA A 255 4.19 9.41 -17.09
CA ALA A 255 3.78 10.47 -18.01
C ALA A 255 2.28 10.45 -18.31
N LEU A 256 1.67 9.27 -18.49
CA LEU A 256 0.25 9.14 -18.80
C LEU A 256 -0.66 9.65 -17.68
N GLN A 257 -0.25 9.55 -16.42
CA GLN A 257 -1.08 10.00 -15.31
C GLN A 257 -0.97 11.52 -15.03
N ILE A 258 0.10 12.20 -15.53
CA ILE A 258 0.31 13.64 -15.29
C ILE A 258 -0.94 14.47 -15.66
N PRO A 259 -1.45 14.45 -16.91
CA PRO A 259 -2.61 15.26 -17.25
C PRO A 259 -3.85 14.89 -16.43
N ILE A 260 -4.04 13.61 -16.13
CA ILE A 260 -5.20 13.17 -15.35
C ILE A 260 -5.14 13.73 -13.94
N LEU A 261 -3.97 13.69 -13.28
CA LEU A 261 -3.80 14.21 -11.93
C LEU A 261 -4.07 15.73 -11.83
N PHE A 262 -3.74 16.49 -12.85
CA PHE A 262 -4.05 17.94 -12.87
C PHE A 262 -5.54 18.25 -13.05
N PHE A 263 -6.28 17.40 -13.76
CA PHE A 263 -7.67 17.70 -14.12
C PHE A 263 -8.72 16.89 -13.37
N VAL A 264 -8.35 15.82 -12.66
CA VAL A 264 -9.31 14.90 -12.03
C VAL A 264 -10.26 15.57 -11.05
N VAL A 265 -9.82 16.60 -10.33
CA VAL A 265 -10.65 17.33 -9.34
C VAL A 265 -11.77 18.15 -10.02
N SER A 266 -11.59 18.52 -11.29
CA SER A 266 -12.62 19.25 -12.07
C SER A 266 -13.62 18.32 -12.75
N LEU A 267 -13.44 17.01 -12.67
CA LEU A 267 -14.33 16.02 -13.25
C LEU A 267 -15.43 15.62 -12.27
N SER A 268 -16.57 15.22 -12.83
CA SER A 268 -17.71 14.71 -12.06
C SER A 268 -18.22 13.41 -12.68
N ASP A 269 -19.01 12.67 -11.92
CA ASP A 269 -19.71 11.47 -12.36
C ASP A 269 -18.80 10.45 -13.07
N VAL A 270 -19.22 9.91 -14.22
CA VAL A 270 -18.48 8.87 -14.96
C VAL A 270 -17.08 9.29 -15.37
N PRO A 271 -16.84 10.52 -15.90
CA PRO A 271 -15.49 11.01 -16.17
C PRO A 271 -14.54 10.94 -14.96
N LEU A 272 -15.03 11.27 -13.76
CA LEU A 272 -14.26 11.17 -12.51
C LEU A 272 -13.89 9.71 -12.21
N LEU A 273 -14.87 8.79 -12.28
CA LEU A 273 -14.64 7.36 -12.03
C LEU A 273 -13.60 6.76 -12.99
N VAL A 274 -13.71 7.12 -14.29
CA VAL A 274 -12.74 6.69 -15.32
C VAL A 274 -11.35 7.24 -15.04
N ALA A 275 -11.23 8.51 -14.69
CA ALA A 275 -9.95 9.14 -14.38
C ALA A 275 -9.27 8.47 -13.16
N LEU A 276 -10.03 8.23 -12.08
CA LEU A 276 -9.52 7.53 -10.89
C LEU A 276 -9.08 6.08 -11.20
N LEU A 277 -9.86 5.37 -12.02
CA LEU A 277 -9.51 4.02 -12.48
C LEU A 277 -8.21 4.03 -13.28
N LEU A 278 -8.05 4.98 -14.21
CA LEU A 278 -6.84 5.07 -15.05
C LEU A 278 -5.61 5.39 -14.22
N VAL A 279 -5.66 6.39 -13.33
CA VAL A 279 -4.51 6.74 -12.47
C VAL A 279 -4.10 5.55 -11.62
N LEU A 280 -5.05 4.91 -10.92
CA LEU A 280 -4.76 3.77 -10.07
C LEU A 280 -4.23 2.57 -10.88
N SER A 281 -4.79 2.34 -12.08
CA SER A 281 -4.32 1.30 -12.99
C SER A 281 -2.88 1.54 -13.46
N PHE A 282 -2.52 2.76 -13.83
CA PHE A 282 -1.16 3.10 -14.22
C PHE A 282 -0.17 2.92 -13.06
N MET A 283 -0.55 3.31 -11.85
CA MET A 283 0.28 3.13 -10.66
C MET A 283 0.53 1.65 -10.35
N LEU A 284 -0.49 0.80 -10.45
CA LEU A 284 -0.34 -0.63 -10.20
C LEU A 284 0.40 -1.35 -11.35
N ALA A 285 0.27 -0.88 -12.59
CA ALA A 285 0.98 -1.45 -13.73
C ALA A 285 2.49 -1.20 -13.66
N PHE A 286 2.96 0.00 -13.32
CA PHE A 286 4.39 0.24 -13.25
C PHE A 286 5.07 -0.37 -12.01
N ALA A 287 4.32 -0.73 -10.98
CA ALA A 287 4.89 -1.34 -9.77
C ALA A 287 5.69 -2.62 -10.05
N ALA A 288 5.30 -3.40 -11.07
CA ALA A 288 6.05 -4.56 -11.53
C ALA A 288 7.42 -4.17 -12.13
N ALA A 289 7.46 -3.13 -12.97
CA ALA A 289 8.70 -2.61 -13.54
C ALA A 289 9.61 -2.02 -12.45
N GLU A 290 9.05 -1.33 -11.46
CA GLU A 290 9.80 -0.81 -10.31
C GLU A 290 10.46 -1.94 -9.51
N ASN A 291 9.72 -3.00 -9.21
CA ASN A 291 10.26 -4.16 -8.51
C ASN A 291 11.38 -4.85 -9.31
N MET A 292 11.23 -4.91 -10.65
CA MET A 292 12.26 -5.45 -11.53
C MET A 292 13.53 -4.59 -11.51
N LEU A 293 13.41 -3.26 -11.55
CA LEU A 293 14.57 -2.36 -11.44
C LEU A 293 15.30 -2.54 -10.12
N VAL A 294 14.59 -2.65 -9.00
CA VAL A 294 15.19 -2.97 -7.69
C VAL A 294 15.95 -4.29 -7.77
N ALA A 295 15.32 -5.35 -8.31
CA ALA A 295 15.93 -6.67 -8.38
C ALA A 295 17.17 -6.72 -9.28
N GLN A 296 17.17 -6.00 -10.41
CA GLN A 296 18.26 -6.00 -11.41
C GLN A 296 19.49 -5.24 -10.93
N TYR A 297 19.30 -4.08 -10.30
CA TYR A 297 20.38 -3.16 -9.96
C TYR A 297 20.83 -3.24 -8.50
N THR A 298 20.08 -3.95 -7.65
CA THR A 298 20.49 -4.12 -6.27
C THR A 298 21.22 -5.46 -6.09
N PRO A 299 22.43 -5.42 -5.49
CA PRO A 299 23.18 -6.65 -5.11
C PRO A 299 22.31 -7.57 -4.30
N PHE A 300 22.46 -8.88 -4.48
CA PHE A 300 21.65 -9.87 -3.76
C PHE A 300 21.66 -9.62 -2.24
N ARG A 301 22.83 -9.35 -1.66
CA ARG A 301 23.01 -9.04 -0.22
C ARG A 301 22.23 -7.80 0.26
N TRP A 302 21.93 -6.84 -0.63
CA TRP A 302 21.25 -5.60 -0.30
C TRP A 302 19.79 -5.55 -0.74
N ARG A 303 19.29 -6.57 -1.46
CA ARG A 303 17.92 -6.59 -2.00
C ARG A 303 16.87 -6.48 -0.91
N ALA A 304 17.00 -7.25 0.18
CA ALA A 304 16.06 -7.17 1.30
C ALA A 304 16.04 -5.79 1.92
N LEU A 305 17.21 -5.15 2.09
CA LEU A 305 17.31 -3.79 2.59
C LEU A 305 16.71 -2.76 1.60
N ALA A 306 16.94 -2.93 0.29
CA ALA A 306 16.37 -2.04 -0.73
C ALA A 306 14.84 -2.13 -0.78
N TYR A 307 14.28 -3.34 -0.72
CA TYR A 307 12.83 -3.51 -0.60
C TYR A 307 12.29 -2.97 0.73
N GLY A 308 12.99 -3.18 1.84
CA GLY A 308 12.65 -2.59 3.13
C GLY A 308 12.63 -1.07 3.08
N ALA A 309 13.68 -0.45 2.52
CA ALA A 309 13.76 1.00 2.32
C ALA A 309 12.63 1.52 1.43
N LYS A 310 12.28 0.79 0.36
CA LYS A 310 11.13 1.09 -0.49
C LYS A 310 9.83 1.20 0.32
N PHE A 311 9.53 0.20 1.13
CA PHE A 311 8.31 0.20 1.94
C PHE A 311 8.33 1.30 2.99
N VAL A 312 9.47 1.52 3.66
CA VAL A 312 9.63 2.62 4.63
C VAL A 312 9.34 3.96 3.96
N LEU A 313 9.96 4.24 2.82
CA LEU A 313 9.77 5.50 2.10
C LEU A 313 8.32 5.66 1.63
N ALA A 314 7.78 4.66 0.93
CA ALA A 314 6.44 4.75 0.36
C ALA A 314 5.36 4.92 1.44
N LEU A 315 5.42 4.14 2.52
CA LEU A 315 4.39 4.14 3.56
C LEU A 315 4.53 5.32 4.53
N SER A 316 5.77 5.68 4.93
CA SER A 316 5.96 6.82 5.84
C SER A 316 5.63 8.15 5.17
N ILE A 317 6.06 8.35 3.92
CA ILE A 317 5.71 9.53 3.13
C ILE A 317 4.20 9.54 2.88
N GLY A 318 3.61 8.37 2.61
CA GLY A 318 2.16 8.22 2.49
C GLY A 318 1.41 8.70 3.73
N GLY A 319 1.88 8.37 4.93
CA GLY A 319 1.30 8.86 6.19
C GLY A 319 1.33 10.38 6.33
N LEU A 320 2.45 10.99 5.97
CA LEU A 320 2.58 12.46 5.94
C LEU A 320 1.67 13.08 4.87
N THR A 321 1.50 12.40 3.73
CA THR A 321 0.59 12.85 2.67
C THR A 321 -0.86 12.88 3.12
N VAL A 322 -1.30 11.90 3.89
CA VAL A 322 -2.68 11.86 4.42
C VAL A 322 -2.93 13.04 5.36
N HIS A 323 -1.97 13.38 6.21
CA HIS A 323 -2.05 14.57 7.05
C HIS A 323 -2.13 15.86 6.22
N LEU A 324 -1.24 16.00 5.23
CA LEU A 324 -1.22 17.14 4.31
C LEU A 324 -2.55 17.26 3.53
N ALA A 325 -3.08 16.14 3.04
CA ALA A 325 -4.35 16.10 2.33
C ALA A 325 -5.50 16.63 3.17
N GLY A 326 -5.57 16.20 4.44
CA GLY A 326 -6.55 16.69 5.39
C GLY A 326 -6.42 18.17 5.67
N TRP A 327 -5.21 18.64 5.95
CA TRP A 327 -4.93 20.05 6.24
C TRP A 327 -5.27 20.96 5.04
N LEU A 328 -4.91 20.55 3.82
CA LEU A 328 -5.25 21.30 2.61
C LEU A 328 -6.77 21.34 2.39
N PHE A 329 -7.46 20.22 2.60
CA PHE A 329 -8.91 20.15 2.45
C PHE A 329 -9.64 21.06 3.44
N ASP A 330 -9.27 21.04 4.71
CA ASP A 330 -9.92 21.87 5.74
C ASP A 330 -9.70 23.37 5.48
N ARG A 331 -8.58 23.72 4.82
CA ARG A 331 -8.26 25.11 4.48
C ARG A 331 -8.93 25.61 3.19
N ASN A 332 -8.99 24.75 2.17
CA ASN A 332 -9.40 25.15 0.82
C ASN A 332 -10.81 24.67 0.46
N GLY A 333 -11.35 23.67 1.15
CA GLY A 333 -12.63 23.03 0.86
C GLY A 333 -12.57 22.05 -0.32
N ASP A 334 -11.40 21.86 -0.95
CA ASP A 334 -11.22 20.98 -2.10
C ASP A 334 -9.81 20.30 -2.09
N PHE A 335 -9.56 19.48 -3.10
CA PHE A 335 -8.29 18.80 -3.30
C PHE A 335 -7.44 19.36 -4.45
N ALA A 336 -7.77 20.51 -5.03
CA ALA A 336 -7.08 21.03 -6.22
C ALA A 336 -5.58 21.24 -5.97
N ALA A 337 -5.21 21.84 -4.85
CA ALA A 337 -3.82 22.03 -4.47
C ALA A 337 -3.08 20.68 -4.29
N LEU A 338 -3.70 19.70 -3.63
CA LEU A 338 -3.12 18.38 -3.42
C LEU A 338 -2.87 17.64 -4.74
N PHE A 339 -3.84 17.63 -5.64
CA PHE A 339 -3.71 16.95 -6.93
C PHE A 339 -2.74 17.68 -7.88
N THR A 340 -2.61 19.00 -7.77
CA THR A 340 -1.54 19.76 -8.43
C THR A 340 -0.15 19.29 -7.93
N MET A 341 0.01 19.08 -6.62
CA MET A 341 1.25 18.51 -6.06
C MET A 341 1.48 17.07 -6.53
N PHE A 342 0.43 16.25 -6.69
CA PHE A 342 0.55 14.91 -7.26
C PHE A 342 1.01 14.95 -8.72
N GLY A 343 0.46 15.86 -9.53
CA GLY A 343 0.92 16.09 -10.90
C GLY A 343 2.39 16.52 -10.97
N ALA A 344 2.81 17.43 -10.09
CA ALA A 344 4.21 17.83 -9.99
C ALA A 344 5.13 16.67 -9.56
N ALA A 345 4.71 15.86 -8.59
CA ALA A 345 5.44 14.67 -8.18
C ALA A 345 5.54 13.64 -9.30
N ALA A 346 4.49 13.48 -10.13
CA ALA A 346 4.51 12.62 -11.30
C ALA A 346 5.51 13.10 -12.36
N ILE A 347 5.63 14.41 -12.59
CA ILE A 347 6.64 15.02 -13.46
C ILE A 347 8.05 14.71 -12.91
N ILE A 348 8.29 14.96 -11.63
CA ILE A 348 9.59 14.68 -10.98
C ILE A 348 9.96 13.20 -11.13
N ALA A 349 8.99 12.30 -10.91
CA ALA A 349 9.21 10.86 -11.03
C ALA A 349 9.50 10.44 -12.49
N ALA A 350 8.77 10.99 -13.47
CA ALA A 350 9.01 10.74 -14.88
C ALA A 350 10.40 11.23 -15.31
N ASP A 351 10.78 12.45 -14.93
CA ASP A 351 12.09 13.03 -15.23
C ASP A 351 13.22 12.24 -14.56
N ALA A 352 13.08 11.89 -13.28
CA ALA A 352 14.05 11.05 -12.60
C ALA A 352 14.22 9.69 -13.29
N ALA A 353 13.14 9.10 -13.79
CA ALA A 353 13.18 7.81 -14.48
C ALA A 353 14.00 7.86 -15.80
N PHE A 354 14.15 9.02 -16.45
CA PHE A 354 15.07 9.16 -17.59
C PHE A 354 16.54 8.95 -17.22
N MET A 355 16.90 9.11 -15.96
CA MET A 355 18.26 8.85 -15.47
C MET A 355 18.53 7.35 -15.24
N LEU A 356 17.50 6.48 -15.30
CA LEU A 356 17.68 5.03 -15.19
C LEU A 356 18.43 4.49 -16.40
N PRO A 357 19.25 3.43 -16.23
CA PRO A 357 19.92 2.79 -17.36
C PRO A 357 18.92 2.25 -18.39
N GLY A 358 19.14 2.55 -19.66
CA GLY A 358 18.38 1.94 -20.77
C GLY A 358 18.94 0.57 -21.07
N GLY A 359 18.10 -0.45 -21.12
CA GLY A 359 18.47 -1.81 -21.51
C GLY A 359 17.29 -2.75 -21.35
N ARG A 360 17.25 -3.82 -22.16
CA ARG A 360 16.34 -4.95 -21.90
C ARG A 360 16.82 -5.72 -20.67
N PRO A 361 15.92 -6.33 -19.90
CA PRO A 361 16.31 -7.23 -18.83
C PRO A 361 17.24 -8.31 -19.40
N LYS A 362 18.44 -8.47 -18.84
CA LYS A 362 19.19 -9.70 -19.10
C LYS A 362 18.41 -10.83 -18.47
N PRO A 363 18.21 -11.97 -19.17
CA PRO A 363 17.65 -13.13 -18.52
C PRO A 363 18.47 -13.43 -17.24
N VAL A 364 17.80 -13.64 -16.13
CA VAL A 364 18.45 -14.17 -14.93
C VAL A 364 18.93 -15.54 -15.36
N GLU A 365 20.23 -15.71 -15.57
CA GLU A 365 20.81 -17.03 -15.79
C GLU A 365 20.40 -17.90 -14.60
N ALA A 366 19.69 -18.97 -14.89
CA ALA A 366 19.38 -19.98 -13.91
C ALA A 366 20.73 -20.48 -13.37
N VAL A 367 21.05 -20.12 -12.12
CA VAL A 367 22.25 -20.62 -11.46
C VAL A 367 22.07 -22.12 -11.30
N GLY A 368 22.81 -22.87 -12.17
CA GLY A 368 23.19 -24.27 -11.97
C GLY A 368 22.02 -25.26 -11.91
N ALA A 369 21.63 -25.77 -13.08
CA ALA A 369 21.27 -27.17 -13.23
C ALA A 369 22.56 -27.87 -13.72
N ASP A 370 23.45 -28.15 -12.80
CA ASP A 370 24.50 -29.19 -12.94
C ASP A 370 24.45 -30.06 -11.70
#